data_9fda3bff479d8055ffac67996aa83fff
#
_entry.id   9fda3bff479d8055ffac67996aa83fff
#
_cell.length_a   1.000
_cell.length_b   1.000
_cell.length_c   1.000
_cell.angle_alpha   90.00
_cell.angle_beta   90.00
_cell.angle_gamma   90.00
#
_symmetry.space_group_name_H-M   'P 1'
#
loop_
_entity.id
_entity.type
_entity.pdbx_description
1 polymer ?
#
loop_
_entity_poly.entity_id
_entity_poly.type
_entity_poly.pdbx_seq_one_letter_code
_entity_poly.pdbx_strand_id
1 'polypeptide(L)'
;MKEKQTLTGITTRVLEGIEDVLEKEKPDIVLVQGDTNAVLAGALGSAKLHIAVGHVEAGLRSFDLTMPEEINRLAADICSKLYFVPTEESAINLAMEGISRKRIFITGNTVVDACFRNLEISKNREKDEYDEGLAELDIGNMENILTLTMHRAENVDVKERVTSIIEALKEKYPPFLSIFFYRKT
;
A
#
# COMPACT_ATOMS: atom_id res chain seq x y z
N MET A 1 11.32 -5.88 -14.39
CA MET A 1 10.96 -4.44 -14.35
C MET A 1 12.08 -3.66 -15.07
N LYS A 2 11.74 -2.62 -15.84
CA LYS A 2 12.77 -1.76 -16.46
C LYS A 2 13.38 -0.85 -15.39
N GLU A 3 14.70 -0.69 -15.39
CA GLU A 3 15.37 0.27 -14.51
C GLU A 3 14.87 1.70 -14.77
N LYS A 4 14.70 2.52 -13.71
CA LYS A 4 14.26 3.93 -13.74
C LYS A 4 12.88 4.15 -14.38
N GLN A 5 11.83 3.62 -13.74
CA GLN A 5 10.47 3.95 -14.15
C GLN A 5 10.00 5.24 -13.44
N THR A 6 9.52 6.21 -14.22
CA THR A 6 8.84 7.39 -13.65
C THR A 6 7.40 7.05 -13.24
N LEU A 7 6.85 7.76 -12.24
CA LEU A 7 5.44 7.61 -11.82
C LEU A 7 4.48 7.80 -13.01
N THR A 8 4.71 8.84 -13.82
CA THR A 8 3.95 9.10 -15.04
C THR A 8 4.03 7.94 -16.03
N GLY A 9 5.24 7.39 -16.25
CA GLY A 9 5.43 6.27 -17.17
C GLY A 9 4.74 4.98 -16.70
N ILE A 10 4.62 4.76 -15.40
CA ILE A 10 3.84 3.64 -14.83
C ILE A 10 2.36 3.87 -15.11
N THR A 11 1.83 5.04 -14.76
CA THR A 11 0.43 5.40 -14.95
C THR A 11 0.00 5.27 -16.42
N THR A 12 0.81 5.80 -17.36
CA THR A 12 0.53 5.73 -18.80
C THR A 12 0.42 4.29 -19.29
N ARG A 13 1.44 3.46 -18.97
CA ARG A 13 1.43 2.05 -19.40
C ARG A 13 0.28 1.25 -18.83
N VAL A 14 -0.11 1.52 -17.59
CA VAL A 14 -1.26 0.83 -16.99
C VAL A 14 -2.56 1.31 -17.64
N LEU A 15 -2.69 2.61 -17.95
CA LEU A 15 -3.86 3.15 -18.64
C LEU A 15 -4.04 2.50 -20.01
N GLU A 16 -2.98 2.45 -20.83
CA GLU A 16 -3.00 1.81 -22.14
C GLU A 16 -3.37 0.32 -22.04
N GLY A 17 -2.72 -0.42 -21.13
CA GLY A 17 -2.95 -1.85 -21.00
C GLY A 17 -4.30 -2.22 -20.39
N ILE A 18 -4.86 -1.38 -19.50
CA ILE A 18 -6.15 -1.66 -18.88
C ILE A 18 -7.31 -1.42 -19.84
N GLU A 19 -7.20 -0.46 -20.76
CA GLU A 19 -8.23 -0.17 -21.77
C GLU A 19 -8.51 -1.40 -22.61
N ASP A 20 -7.46 -2.02 -23.18
CA ASP A 20 -7.58 -3.26 -23.96
C ASP A 20 -8.27 -4.39 -23.18
N VAL A 21 -7.92 -4.54 -21.89
CA VAL A 21 -8.51 -5.56 -21.01
C VAL A 21 -9.99 -5.29 -20.77
N LEU A 22 -10.35 -4.03 -20.47
CA LEU A 22 -11.72 -3.65 -20.16
C LEU A 22 -12.64 -3.75 -21.38
N GLU A 23 -12.15 -3.41 -22.57
CA GLU A 23 -12.89 -3.57 -23.82
C GLU A 23 -13.15 -5.03 -24.17
N LYS A 24 -12.18 -5.91 -23.87
CA LYS A 24 -12.29 -7.34 -24.10
C LYS A 24 -13.19 -8.04 -23.08
N GLU A 25 -12.94 -7.81 -21.78
CA GLU A 25 -13.62 -8.55 -20.70
C GLU A 25 -15.00 -7.96 -20.36
N LYS A 26 -15.24 -6.69 -20.64
CA LYS A 26 -16.52 -5.96 -20.42
C LYS A 26 -17.11 -6.19 -19.03
N PRO A 27 -16.36 -5.96 -17.94
CA PRO A 27 -16.86 -6.21 -16.60
C PRO A 27 -17.98 -5.22 -16.23
N ASP A 28 -18.92 -5.66 -15.40
CA ASP A 28 -19.95 -4.81 -14.82
C ASP A 28 -19.39 -3.82 -13.79
N ILE A 29 -18.32 -4.21 -13.12
CA ILE A 29 -17.62 -3.41 -12.11
C ILE A 29 -16.12 -3.77 -12.07
N VAL A 30 -15.30 -2.74 -11.84
CA VAL A 30 -13.87 -2.89 -11.56
C VAL A 30 -13.59 -2.54 -10.10
N LEU A 31 -12.90 -3.41 -9.38
CA LEU A 31 -12.42 -3.13 -8.04
C LEU A 31 -10.95 -2.69 -8.11
N VAL A 32 -10.66 -1.54 -7.50
CA VAL A 32 -9.30 -1.05 -7.29
C VAL A 32 -9.01 -1.00 -5.79
N GLN A 33 -7.76 -1.27 -5.38
CA GLN A 33 -7.41 -1.32 -3.97
C GLN A 33 -6.18 -0.47 -3.66
N GLY A 34 -6.30 0.41 -2.66
CA GLY A 34 -5.20 1.22 -2.14
C GLY A 34 -4.93 2.48 -2.98
N ASP A 35 -3.65 2.85 -3.12
CA ASP A 35 -3.24 4.18 -3.56
C ASP A 35 -2.08 4.22 -4.57
N THR A 36 -1.85 3.12 -5.26
CA THR A 36 -0.76 3.03 -6.25
C THR A 36 -1.11 3.72 -7.57
N ASN A 37 -0.10 3.98 -8.41
CA ASN A 37 -0.34 4.49 -9.76
C ASN A 37 -1.20 3.54 -10.61
N ALA A 38 -1.17 2.24 -10.33
CA ALA A 38 -2.02 1.26 -10.99
C ALA A 38 -3.50 1.42 -10.57
N VAL A 39 -3.76 1.75 -9.31
CA VAL A 39 -5.10 2.06 -8.79
C VAL A 39 -5.68 3.29 -9.48
N LEU A 40 -4.89 4.38 -9.55
CA LEU A 40 -5.27 5.58 -10.29
C LEU A 40 -5.63 5.26 -11.74
N ALA A 41 -4.74 4.56 -12.45
CA ALA A 41 -4.94 4.23 -13.85
C ALA A 41 -6.16 3.30 -14.07
N GLY A 42 -6.32 2.28 -13.22
CA GLY A 42 -7.47 1.37 -13.28
C GLY A 42 -8.79 2.08 -13.03
N ALA A 43 -8.85 2.95 -12.01
CA ALA A 43 -10.05 3.71 -11.70
C ALA A 43 -10.41 4.70 -12.84
N LEU A 44 -9.43 5.45 -13.32
CA LEU A 44 -9.61 6.44 -14.38
C LEU A 44 -10.01 5.78 -15.71
N GLY A 45 -9.30 4.72 -16.13
CA GLY A 45 -9.60 3.99 -17.37
C GLY A 45 -11.01 3.41 -17.34
N SER A 46 -11.38 2.75 -16.23
CA SER A 46 -12.74 2.20 -16.07
C SER A 46 -13.83 3.27 -16.10
N ALA A 47 -13.61 4.40 -15.40
CA ALA A 47 -14.58 5.49 -15.37
C ALA A 47 -14.78 6.13 -16.76
N LYS A 48 -13.71 6.26 -17.56
CA LYS A 48 -13.78 6.78 -18.94
C LYS A 48 -14.56 5.85 -19.89
N LEU A 49 -14.49 4.56 -19.66
CA LEU A 49 -15.29 3.56 -20.40
C LEU A 49 -16.71 3.37 -19.79
N HIS A 50 -17.12 4.22 -18.85
CA HIS A 50 -18.40 4.16 -18.15
C HIS A 50 -18.64 2.87 -17.35
N ILE A 51 -17.59 2.13 -17.02
CA ILE A 51 -17.63 0.96 -16.15
C ILE A 51 -17.63 1.42 -14.70
N ALA A 52 -18.47 0.82 -13.87
CA ALA A 52 -18.52 1.16 -12.45
C ALA A 52 -17.21 0.82 -11.74
N VAL A 53 -16.73 1.69 -10.85
CA VAL A 53 -15.54 1.47 -10.02
C VAL A 53 -15.94 1.33 -8.56
N GLY A 54 -15.42 0.31 -7.90
CA GLY A 54 -15.43 0.15 -6.45
C GLY A 54 -14.01 0.32 -5.90
N HIS A 55 -13.82 1.26 -4.96
CA HIS A 55 -12.52 1.52 -4.35
C HIS A 55 -12.43 0.87 -2.97
N VAL A 56 -11.52 -0.08 -2.82
CA VAL A 56 -11.18 -0.75 -1.56
C VAL A 56 -10.05 0.03 -0.88
N GLU A 57 -10.17 0.27 0.41
CA GLU A 57 -9.34 1.20 1.21
C GLU A 57 -9.61 2.68 0.85
N ALA A 58 -10.82 3.00 0.40
CA ALA A 58 -11.22 4.35 0.07
C ALA A 58 -11.26 5.30 1.29
N GLY A 59 -11.14 6.59 1.05
CA GLY A 59 -11.34 7.62 2.07
C GLY A 59 -10.20 7.80 3.06
N LEU A 60 -9.10 7.05 2.95
CA LEU A 60 -7.88 7.33 3.70
C LEU A 60 -7.31 8.68 3.24
N ARG A 61 -6.87 9.52 4.19
CA ARG A 61 -6.27 10.84 3.90
C ARG A 61 -5.03 11.09 4.74
N SER A 62 -3.97 11.55 4.08
CA SER A 62 -2.80 12.13 4.74
C SER A 62 -2.85 13.67 4.77
N PHE A 63 -3.72 14.26 3.92
CA PHE A 63 -3.82 15.70 3.69
C PHE A 63 -2.51 16.34 3.19
N ASP A 64 -1.58 15.54 2.67
CA ASP A 64 -0.30 15.98 2.13
C ASP A 64 -0.22 15.68 0.63
N LEU A 65 -0.54 16.67 -0.19
CA LEU A 65 -0.50 16.57 -1.65
C LEU A 65 0.91 16.46 -2.24
N THR A 66 1.96 16.54 -1.43
CA THR A 66 3.33 16.22 -1.89
C THR A 66 3.54 14.72 -2.03
N MET A 67 2.66 13.92 -1.42
CA MET A 67 2.66 12.46 -1.54
C MET A 67 1.92 12.02 -2.82
N PRO A 68 2.59 11.29 -3.73
CA PRO A 68 1.93 10.74 -4.91
C PRO A 68 0.73 9.84 -4.58
N GLU A 69 0.81 9.11 -3.47
CA GLU A 69 -0.25 8.25 -2.96
C GLU A 69 -1.52 9.02 -2.60
N GLU A 70 -1.38 10.22 -2.04
CA GLU A 70 -2.55 11.06 -1.70
C GLU A 70 -3.26 11.53 -2.96
N ILE A 71 -2.52 11.94 -3.98
CA ILE A 71 -3.08 12.30 -5.28
C ILE A 71 -3.81 11.12 -5.89
N ASN A 72 -3.22 9.92 -5.83
CA ASN A 72 -3.81 8.71 -6.37
C ASN A 72 -5.12 8.35 -5.66
N ARG A 73 -5.18 8.45 -4.31
CA ARG A 73 -6.39 8.19 -3.51
C ARG A 73 -7.53 9.12 -3.90
N LEU A 74 -7.26 10.41 -3.89
CA LEU A 74 -8.26 11.44 -4.24
C LEU A 74 -8.82 11.20 -5.64
N ALA A 75 -7.96 10.96 -6.62
CA ALA A 75 -8.38 10.74 -8.00
C ALA A 75 -9.14 9.42 -8.18
N ALA A 76 -8.73 8.34 -7.52
CA ALA A 76 -9.44 7.08 -7.52
C ALA A 76 -10.82 7.20 -6.86
N ASP A 77 -10.93 7.93 -5.74
CA ASP A 77 -12.21 8.20 -5.08
C ASP A 77 -13.16 9.01 -5.99
N ILE A 78 -12.67 10.04 -6.69
CA ILE A 78 -13.47 10.82 -7.65
C ILE A 78 -14.01 9.92 -8.79
N CYS A 79 -13.21 8.97 -9.26
CA CYS A 79 -13.62 8.04 -10.33
C CYS A 79 -14.58 6.94 -9.85
N SER A 80 -14.75 6.76 -8.54
CA SER A 80 -15.45 5.60 -7.98
C SER A 80 -16.96 5.84 -7.78
N LYS A 81 -17.72 4.76 -7.85
CA LYS A 81 -19.16 4.74 -7.54
C LYS A 81 -19.47 4.08 -6.20
N LEU A 82 -18.64 3.13 -5.75
CA LEU A 82 -18.76 2.43 -4.47
C LEU A 82 -17.44 2.58 -3.69
N TYR A 83 -17.55 2.78 -2.39
CA TYR A 83 -16.41 3.04 -1.49
C TYR A 83 -16.43 2.05 -0.35
N PHE A 84 -15.42 1.19 -0.28
CA PHE A 84 -15.22 0.22 0.77
C PHE A 84 -14.13 0.77 1.71
N VAL A 85 -14.58 1.35 2.83
CA VAL A 85 -13.69 2.10 3.71
C VAL A 85 -13.26 1.29 4.92
N PRO A 86 -12.00 1.45 5.39
CA PRO A 86 -11.50 0.69 6.53
C PRO A 86 -12.08 1.15 7.87
N THR A 87 -12.43 2.43 8.01
CA THR A 87 -12.83 3.04 9.28
C THR A 87 -13.94 4.06 9.11
N GLU A 88 -14.59 4.42 10.22
CA GLU A 88 -15.58 5.52 10.25
C GLU A 88 -14.93 6.87 9.89
N GLU A 89 -13.66 7.10 10.27
CA GLU A 89 -12.92 8.31 9.90
C GLU A 89 -12.79 8.43 8.38
N SER A 90 -12.46 7.33 7.69
CA SER A 90 -12.41 7.29 6.23
C SER A 90 -13.78 7.58 5.60
N ALA A 91 -14.86 7.09 6.21
CA ALA A 91 -16.23 7.39 5.77
C ALA A 91 -16.57 8.88 5.95
N ILE A 92 -16.12 9.50 7.04
CA ILE A 92 -16.30 10.92 7.31
C ILE A 92 -15.54 11.76 6.27
N ASN A 93 -14.29 11.41 5.94
CA ASN A 93 -13.51 12.11 4.93
C ASN A 93 -14.25 12.17 3.60
N LEU A 94 -14.74 11.04 3.12
CA LEU A 94 -15.51 10.97 1.87
C LEU A 94 -16.83 11.78 1.95
N ALA A 95 -17.52 11.73 3.09
CA ALA A 95 -18.75 12.50 3.27
C ALA A 95 -18.47 14.01 3.26
N MET A 96 -17.36 14.47 3.84
CA MET A 96 -16.92 15.87 3.80
C MET A 96 -16.54 16.31 2.37
N GLU A 97 -16.08 15.39 1.54
CA GLU A 97 -15.80 15.61 0.11
C GLU A 97 -17.05 15.53 -0.77
N GLY A 98 -18.24 15.38 -0.16
CA GLY A 98 -19.53 15.40 -0.88
C GLY A 98 -20.00 14.03 -1.37
N ILE A 99 -19.34 12.96 -1.00
CA ILE A 99 -19.76 11.60 -1.36
C ILE A 99 -20.98 11.18 -0.51
N SER A 100 -22.01 10.72 -1.19
CA SER A 100 -23.23 10.22 -0.51
C SER A 100 -22.95 9.01 0.36
N ARG A 101 -23.38 9.04 1.64
CA ARG A 101 -23.24 7.92 2.57
C ARG A 101 -23.86 6.61 2.07
N LYS A 102 -24.84 6.67 1.18
CA LYS A 102 -25.44 5.46 0.56
C LYS A 102 -24.45 4.67 -0.32
N ARG A 103 -23.34 5.28 -0.68
CA ARG A 103 -22.30 4.68 -1.53
C ARG A 103 -21.06 4.26 -0.73
N ILE A 104 -21.04 4.51 0.59
CA ILE A 104 -19.92 4.25 1.49
C ILE A 104 -20.25 3.05 2.37
N PHE A 105 -19.38 2.05 2.37
CA PHE A 105 -19.52 0.81 3.13
C PHE A 105 -18.29 0.63 4.03
N ILE A 106 -18.49 0.57 5.33
CA ILE A 106 -17.42 0.30 6.29
C ILE A 106 -17.19 -1.21 6.30
N THR A 107 -16.08 -1.66 5.73
CA THR A 107 -15.75 -3.07 5.55
C THR A 107 -14.56 -3.53 6.40
N GLY A 108 -13.91 -2.62 7.11
CA GLY A 108 -12.65 -2.90 7.76
C GLY A 108 -11.47 -2.87 6.76
N ASN A 109 -10.31 -3.28 7.23
CA ASN A 109 -9.08 -3.26 6.44
C ASN A 109 -8.65 -4.70 6.10
N THR A 110 -8.61 -5.03 4.82
CA THR A 110 -8.21 -6.35 4.30
C THR A 110 -6.79 -6.77 4.70
N VAL A 111 -5.92 -5.80 5.03
CA VAL A 111 -4.58 -6.06 5.58
C VAL A 111 -4.65 -6.82 6.91
N VAL A 112 -5.66 -6.56 7.75
CA VAL A 112 -5.84 -7.25 9.03
C VAL A 112 -6.11 -8.73 8.80
N ASP A 113 -7.03 -9.06 7.88
CA ASP A 113 -7.34 -10.45 7.53
C ASP A 113 -6.12 -11.15 6.93
N ALA A 114 -5.38 -10.45 6.05
CA ALA A 114 -4.16 -10.97 5.47
C ALA A 114 -3.07 -11.24 6.52
N CYS A 115 -2.91 -10.38 7.51
CA CYS A 115 -1.97 -10.57 8.63
C CYS A 115 -2.34 -11.79 9.46
N PHE A 116 -3.60 -11.94 9.87
CA PHE A 116 -4.05 -13.12 10.62
C PHE A 116 -3.89 -14.40 9.83
N ARG A 117 -4.26 -14.41 8.54
CA ARG A 117 -4.08 -15.56 7.67
C ARG A 117 -2.60 -15.94 7.53
N ASN A 118 -1.72 -14.97 7.32
CA ASN A 118 -0.29 -15.23 7.22
C ASN A 118 0.30 -15.73 8.54
N LEU A 119 -0.19 -15.23 9.68
CA LEU A 119 0.19 -15.73 11.00
C LEU A 119 -0.17 -17.22 11.15
N GLU A 120 -1.37 -17.62 10.74
CA GLU A 120 -1.76 -19.05 10.79
C GLU A 120 -0.91 -19.91 9.83
N ILE A 121 -0.62 -19.40 8.64
CA ILE A 121 0.27 -20.09 7.70
C ILE A 121 1.67 -20.24 8.30
N SER A 122 2.22 -19.20 8.92
CA SER A 122 3.56 -19.22 9.51
C SER A 122 3.71 -20.21 10.66
N LYS A 123 2.66 -20.42 11.46
CA LYS A 123 2.67 -21.41 12.55
C LYS A 123 2.84 -22.85 12.05
N ASN A 124 2.41 -23.11 10.81
CA ASN A 124 2.45 -24.43 10.20
C ASN A 124 3.68 -24.65 9.28
N ARG A 125 4.56 -23.65 9.16
CA ARG A 125 5.79 -23.78 8.39
C ARG A 125 6.90 -24.39 9.24
N GLU A 126 7.68 -25.30 8.64
CA GLU A 126 8.89 -25.81 9.25
C GLU A 126 9.99 -24.72 9.25
N LYS A 127 10.89 -24.77 10.24
CA LYS A 127 11.96 -23.75 10.39
C LYS A 127 12.87 -23.64 9.17
N ASP A 128 13.00 -24.70 8.40
CA ASP A 128 13.86 -24.78 7.22
C ASP A 128 13.29 -24.08 5.98
N GLU A 129 12.04 -23.59 6.04
CA GLU A 129 11.40 -22.82 4.97
C GLU A 129 11.65 -21.30 5.08
N TYR A 130 12.40 -20.84 6.09
CA TYR A 130 12.74 -19.44 6.23
C TYR A 130 13.97 -19.10 5.38
N ASP A 131 14.03 -17.83 4.92
CA ASP A 131 15.18 -17.27 4.22
C ASP A 131 16.48 -17.56 5.00
N GLU A 132 17.50 -18.09 4.30
CA GLU A 132 18.79 -18.43 4.87
C GLU A 132 19.41 -17.26 5.66
N GLY A 133 19.23 -16.01 5.18
CA GLY A 133 19.67 -14.79 5.87
C GLY A 133 19.00 -14.56 7.24
N LEU A 134 17.77 -15.04 7.44
CA LEU A 134 17.09 -14.98 8.74
C LEU A 134 17.55 -16.12 9.67
N ALA A 135 17.91 -17.28 9.11
CA ALA A 135 18.39 -18.43 9.89
C ALA A 135 19.76 -18.12 10.56
N GLU A 136 20.62 -17.32 9.91
CA GLU A 136 21.92 -16.90 10.45
C GLU A 136 21.82 -15.93 11.66
N LEU A 137 20.64 -15.31 11.86
CA LEU A 137 20.49 -14.23 12.84
C LEU A 137 20.11 -14.68 14.25
N ASP A 138 19.98 -15.97 14.52
CA ASP A 138 19.62 -16.56 15.83
C ASP A 138 18.47 -15.82 16.55
N ILE A 139 17.47 -15.40 15.78
CA ILE A 139 16.32 -14.57 16.23
C ILE A 139 15.61 -15.20 17.44
N GLY A 140 15.59 -16.53 17.51
CA GLY A 140 14.94 -17.27 18.60
C GLY A 140 15.52 -17.03 19.99
N ASN A 141 16.77 -16.58 20.07
CA ASN A 141 17.49 -16.29 21.32
C ASN A 141 17.59 -14.78 21.62
N MET A 142 16.99 -13.92 20.80
CA MET A 142 16.99 -12.48 21.03
C MET A 142 15.89 -12.08 22.00
N GLU A 143 16.26 -11.36 23.05
CA GLU A 143 15.33 -10.87 24.08
C GLU A 143 14.42 -9.73 23.55
N ASN A 144 14.96 -8.90 22.66
CA ASN A 144 14.23 -7.79 22.05
C ASN A 144 14.52 -7.70 20.54
N ILE A 145 13.48 -7.61 19.73
CA ILE A 145 13.58 -7.48 18.29
C ILE A 145 12.86 -6.21 17.84
N LEU A 146 13.55 -5.35 17.09
CA LEU A 146 12.95 -4.23 16.37
C LEU A 146 13.01 -4.50 14.88
N THR A 147 11.87 -4.62 14.24
CA THR A 147 11.78 -4.70 12.77
C THR A 147 11.60 -3.30 12.20
N LEU A 148 12.54 -2.87 11.36
CA LEU A 148 12.48 -1.60 10.66
C LEU A 148 12.24 -1.81 9.18
N THR A 149 11.22 -1.17 8.64
CA THR A 149 10.99 -1.10 7.19
C THR A 149 11.06 0.35 6.72
N MET A 150 11.89 0.60 5.70
CA MET A 150 12.02 1.91 5.06
C MET A 150 12.01 1.73 3.54
N HIS A 151 11.11 2.44 2.86
CA HIS A 151 10.96 2.31 1.40
C HIS A 151 10.63 3.64 0.70
N ARG A 152 10.40 4.74 1.43
CA ARG A 152 10.20 6.05 0.82
C ARG A 152 11.53 6.61 0.32
N ALA A 153 11.55 7.04 -0.95
CA ALA A 153 12.75 7.58 -1.61
C ALA A 153 13.39 8.72 -0.81
N GLU A 154 12.59 9.62 -0.26
CA GLU A 154 13.05 10.72 0.60
C GLU A 154 13.87 10.28 1.81
N ASN A 155 13.65 9.07 2.32
CA ASN A 155 14.36 8.52 3.46
C ASN A 155 15.52 7.61 3.04
N VAL A 156 15.34 6.79 1.99
CA VAL A 156 16.34 5.76 1.63
C VAL A 156 17.35 6.23 0.58
N ASP A 157 17.02 7.25 -0.20
CA ASP A 157 17.91 7.78 -1.24
C ASP A 157 18.83 8.91 -0.71
N VAL A 158 18.61 9.36 0.55
CA VAL A 158 19.43 10.38 1.23
C VAL A 158 20.23 9.71 2.33
N LYS A 159 21.52 9.48 2.08
CA LYS A 159 22.42 8.75 2.99
C LYS A 159 22.42 9.33 4.41
N GLU A 160 22.42 10.66 4.54
CA GLU A 160 22.44 11.37 5.83
C GLU A 160 21.17 11.05 6.64
N ARG A 161 20.01 10.94 6.01
CA ARG A 161 18.75 10.57 6.69
C ARG A 161 18.78 9.13 7.19
N VAL A 162 19.20 8.20 6.34
CA VAL A 162 19.35 6.79 6.74
C VAL A 162 20.29 6.69 7.93
N THR A 163 21.46 7.34 7.87
CA THR A 163 22.44 7.34 8.94
C THR A 163 21.86 7.90 10.24
N SER A 164 21.19 9.05 10.18
CA SER A 164 20.58 9.69 11.35
C SER A 164 19.49 8.80 12.00
N ILE A 165 18.67 8.14 11.19
CA ILE A 165 17.65 7.20 11.71
C ILE A 165 18.33 6.02 12.43
N ILE A 166 19.36 5.43 11.83
CA ILE A 166 20.09 4.31 12.43
C ILE A 166 20.79 4.72 13.73
N GLU A 167 21.42 5.89 13.76
CA GLU A 167 22.09 6.42 14.95
C GLU A 167 21.10 6.67 16.09
N ALA A 168 19.97 7.31 15.81
CA ALA A 168 18.92 7.53 16.80
C ALA A 168 18.37 6.23 17.39
N LEU A 169 18.19 5.20 16.54
CA LEU A 169 17.75 3.88 17.00
C LEU A 169 18.81 3.20 17.88
N LYS A 170 20.09 3.29 17.52
CA LYS A 170 21.21 2.74 18.32
C LYS A 170 21.36 3.46 19.66
N GLU A 171 21.15 4.77 19.71
CA GLU A 171 21.20 5.56 20.92
C GLU A 171 20.07 5.21 21.89
N LYS A 172 18.86 5.11 21.38
CA LYS A 172 17.67 4.85 22.20
C LYS A 172 17.54 3.40 22.65
N TYR A 173 18.08 2.46 21.89
CA TYR A 173 17.99 1.03 22.11
C TYR A 173 19.40 0.41 22.07
N PRO A 174 20.17 0.47 23.20
CA PRO A 174 21.54 -0.10 23.26
C PRO A 174 21.54 -1.63 23.16
N PRO A 175 22.69 -2.32 23.15
CA PRO A 175 23.17 -3.43 22.33
C PRO A 175 22.35 -4.73 22.26
N PHE A 176 21.14 -4.76 22.73
CA PHE A 176 20.23 -5.93 22.66
C PHE A 176 19.23 -5.87 21.49
N LEU A 177 19.45 -4.96 20.53
CA LEU A 177 18.52 -4.73 19.44
C LEU A 177 19.12 -5.18 18.12
N SER A 178 18.48 -6.13 17.46
CA SER A 178 18.74 -6.45 16.06
C SER A 178 17.80 -5.66 15.17
N ILE A 179 18.37 -4.87 14.25
CA ILE A 179 17.61 -4.04 13.31
C ILE A 179 17.66 -4.72 11.95
N PHE A 180 16.49 -5.07 11.43
CA PHE A 180 16.37 -5.64 10.09
C PHE A 180 15.90 -4.57 9.11
N PHE A 181 16.65 -4.40 8.02
CA PHE A 181 16.28 -3.54 6.92
C PHE A 181 15.66 -4.36 5.81
N TYR A 182 14.44 -4.03 5.45
CA TYR A 182 13.82 -4.52 4.23
C TYR A 182 13.71 -3.37 3.21
N ARG A 183 14.44 -3.47 2.10
CA ARG A 183 14.27 -2.62 0.93
C ARG A 183 13.54 -3.42 -0.13
N LYS A 184 12.33 -3.00 -0.48
CA LYS A 184 11.68 -3.51 -1.68
C LYS A 184 12.37 -2.87 -2.88
N THR A 185 13.18 -3.66 -3.62
CA THR A 185 13.79 -3.26 -4.90
C THR A 185 12.75 -3.22 -6.00
#